data_cbf49e83535cde572c2fd7d73d4eb46f
#
_entry.id   cbf49e83535cde572c2fd7d73d4eb46f
#
_cell.length_a   1.000
_cell.length_b   1.000
_cell.length_c   1.000
_cell.angle_alpha   90.00
_cell.angle_beta   90.00
_cell.angle_gamma   90.00
#
_symmetry.space_group_name_H-M   'P 1'
#
loop_
_entity.id
_entity.type
_entity.pdbx_description
1 polymer ?
#
loop_
_entity_poly.entity_id
_entity_poly.type
_entity_poly.pdbx_seq_one_letter_code
_entity_poly.pdbx_strand_id
1 'polypeptide(L)'
;FLIPPAIAIAITLILYAIKGIYPFGGMTVAHADMGQSYETFYHLLWDILRGGKSLFYSYTLGSGSNVFGGVLLDGFASPFAWLIALFKRENIIYAFSYLLLIRIAFIALSTYIFFDKIYKKSENEGSSLEFWKVLFSVMYSLSAYVLISYTNIMWLDVVAIFPIFCLGVHRLLTQNKSGLFIVTLTLSLIISYYISYMILFFILSCLPFAVFFYAKKEDRKRVAGKIIIAVILSLFLSMFSFL
;
A
#
# COMPACT_ATOMS: atom_id res chain seq x y z
N PHE A 1 -5.74 -5.14 -17.75
CA PHE A 1 -5.17 -5.00 -16.38
C PHE A 1 -3.75 -4.42 -16.39
N LEU A 2 -2.88 -4.77 -17.35
CA LEU A 2 -1.48 -4.34 -17.36
C LEU A 2 -1.22 -2.96 -18.00
N ILE A 3 -2.20 -2.37 -18.67
CA ILE A 3 -2.05 -1.06 -19.34
C ILE A 3 -1.79 0.08 -18.35
N PRO A 4 -2.58 0.28 -17.27
CA PRO A 4 -2.33 1.37 -16.33
C PRO A 4 -0.98 1.27 -15.62
N PRO A 5 -0.55 0.09 -15.09
CA PRO A 5 0.80 -0.08 -14.55
C PRO A 5 1.90 0.26 -15.56
N ALA A 6 1.76 -0.20 -16.81
CA ALA A 6 2.76 0.04 -17.85
C ALA A 6 2.90 1.55 -18.16
N ILE A 7 1.78 2.27 -18.26
CA ILE A 7 1.79 3.73 -18.47
C ILE A 7 2.42 4.44 -17.27
N ALA A 8 2.04 4.08 -16.04
CA ALA A 8 2.57 4.71 -14.83
C ALA A 8 4.09 4.49 -14.70
N ILE A 9 4.57 3.26 -14.98
CA ILE A 9 6.00 2.94 -15.03
C ILE A 9 6.69 3.76 -16.12
N ALA A 10 6.14 3.82 -17.33
CA ALA A 10 6.74 4.54 -18.45
C ALA A 10 6.93 6.03 -18.13
N ILE A 11 5.90 6.69 -17.56
CA ILE A 11 5.97 8.08 -17.15
C ILE A 11 7.05 8.25 -16.07
N THR A 12 7.09 7.37 -15.07
CA THR A 12 8.09 7.46 -13.99
C THR A 12 9.52 7.24 -14.52
N LEU A 13 9.73 6.31 -15.45
CA LEU A 13 11.04 6.09 -16.08
C LEU A 13 11.49 7.28 -16.93
N ILE A 14 10.56 7.95 -17.62
CA ILE A 14 10.87 9.19 -18.34
C ILE A 14 11.34 10.27 -17.36
N LEU A 15 10.66 10.42 -16.21
CA LEU A 15 11.08 11.35 -15.16
C LEU A 15 12.46 10.98 -14.59
N TYR A 16 12.73 9.69 -14.40
CA TYR A 16 14.04 9.22 -13.95
C TYR A 16 15.14 9.57 -14.97
N ALA A 17 14.86 9.36 -16.27
CA ALA A 17 15.82 9.70 -17.33
C ALA A 17 16.09 11.21 -17.38
N ILE A 18 15.07 12.06 -17.28
CA ILE A 18 15.23 13.52 -17.26
C ILE A 18 16.04 13.99 -16.06
N LYS A 19 15.85 13.35 -14.88
CA LYS A 19 16.53 13.72 -13.64
C LYS A 19 17.86 13.00 -13.42
N GLY A 20 18.29 12.11 -14.30
CA GLY A 20 19.51 11.32 -14.12
C GLY A 20 19.45 10.36 -12.93
N ILE A 21 18.24 9.91 -12.58
CA ILE A 21 18.03 8.92 -11.51
C ILE A 21 18.36 7.53 -12.05
N TYR A 22 18.95 6.70 -11.20
CA TYR A 22 19.28 5.31 -11.54
C TYR A 22 18.04 4.55 -12.05
N PRO A 23 18.10 3.80 -13.16
CA PRO A 23 19.28 3.33 -13.88
C PRO A 23 19.83 4.28 -14.98
N PHE A 24 19.26 5.45 -15.19
CA PHE A 24 19.66 6.37 -16.27
C PHE A 24 20.80 7.32 -15.90
N GLY A 25 21.20 7.36 -14.63
CA GLY A 25 22.30 8.17 -14.12
C GLY A 25 22.71 7.73 -12.72
N GLY A 26 23.57 8.53 -12.07
CA GLY A 26 24.10 8.22 -10.73
C GLY A 26 23.26 8.75 -9.57
N MET A 27 22.16 9.47 -9.82
CA MET A 27 21.31 9.99 -8.76
C MET A 27 20.40 8.90 -8.20
N THR A 28 20.00 9.04 -6.93
CA THR A 28 19.07 8.13 -6.26
C THR A 28 17.77 8.85 -5.90
N VAL A 29 16.68 8.09 -5.73
CA VAL A 29 15.43 8.59 -5.14
C VAL A 29 15.50 8.72 -3.62
N ALA A 30 16.55 8.20 -2.98
CA ALA A 30 16.69 8.18 -1.53
C ALA A 30 17.01 9.57 -0.98
N HIS A 31 15.97 10.34 -0.68
CA HIS A 31 16.04 11.64 -0.03
C HIS A 31 15.32 11.61 1.32
N ALA A 32 15.60 12.59 2.18
CA ALA A 32 15.02 12.74 3.52
C ALA A 32 15.06 11.40 4.29
N ASP A 33 13.94 10.96 4.85
CA ASP A 33 13.85 9.75 5.67
C ASP A 33 14.29 8.48 4.93
N MET A 34 14.06 8.41 3.62
CA MET A 34 14.49 7.26 2.82
C MET A 34 16.01 7.10 2.80
N GLY A 35 16.78 8.19 2.66
CA GLY A 35 18.24 8.15 2.67
C GLY A 35 18.86 8.19 4.07
N GLN A 36 18.18 8.77 5.06
CA GLN A 36 18.73 8.92 6.40
C GLN A 36 18.41 7.72 7.32
N SER A 37 17.19 7.19 7.25
CA SER A 37 16.72 6.16 8.16
C SER A 37 16.43 4.84 7.45
N TYR A 38 15.63 4.85 6.38
CA TYR A 38 15.17 3.60 5.76
C TYR A 38 16.28 2.85 5.04
N GLU A 39 17.30 3.52 4.51
CA GLU A 39 18.46 2.84 3.94
C GLU A 39 19.10 1.92 4.97
N THR A 40 19.32 2.41 6.20
CA THR A 40 19.89 1.61 7.31
C THR A 40 18.97 0.43 7.67
N PHE A 41 17.66 0.64 7.73
CA PHE A 41 16.70 -0.43 8.01
C PHE A 41 16.66 -1.48 6.90
N TYR A 42 16.75 -1.07 5.64
CA TYR A 42 16.80 -1.99 4.50
C TYR A 42 18.11 -2.78 4.43
N HIS A 43 19.24 -2.20 4.87
CA HIS A 43 20.48 -2.96 5.10
C HIS A 43 20.31 -4.02 6.16
N LEU A 44 19.67 -3.69 7.30
CA LEU A 44 19.37 -4.65 8.35
C LEU A 44 18.41 -5.75 7.85
N LEU A 45 17.37 -5.39 7.11
CA LEU A 45 16.43 -6.36 6.53
C LEU A 45 17.14 -7.31 5.56
N TRP A 46 18.03 -6.77 4.71
CA TRP A 46 18.82 -7.59 3.80
C TRP A 46 19.70 -8.58 4.54
N ASP A 47 20.40 -8.12 5.62
CA ASP A 47 21.24 -8.97 6.45
C ASP A 47 20.43 -10.08 7.14
N ILE A 48 19.20 -9.79 7.57
CA ILE A 48 18.27 -10.77 8.17
C ILE A 48 17.82 -11.80 7.12
N LEU A 49 17.36 -11.35 5.95
CA LEU A 49 16.85 -12.23 4.90
C LEU A 49 17.94 -13.14 4.32
N ARG A 50 19.20 -12.73 4.37
CA ARG A 50 20.37 -13.54 3.98
C ARG A 50 20.96 -14.36 5.12
N GLY A 51 20.34 -14.38 6.30
CA GLY A 51 20.74 -15.21 7.45
C GLY A 51 21.92 -14.68 8.25
N GLY A 52 22.34 -13.41 8.03
CA GLY A 52 23.47 -12.81 8.73
C GLY A 52 23.13 -12.19 10.08
N LYS A 53 21.84 -11.89 10.34
CA LYS A 53 21.36 -11.26 11.57
C LYS A 53 20.05 -11.82 12.06
N SER A 54 19.79 -11.64 13.38
CA SER A 54 18.55 -12.07 14.02
C SER A 54 17.40 -11.11 13.69
N LEU A 55 16.21 -11.68 13.46
CA LEU A 55 14.96 -10.92 13.36
C LEU A 55 14.49 -10.38 14.72
N PHE A 56 14.90 -10.99 15.82
CA PHE A 56 14.37 -10.69 17.15
C PHE A 56 15.18 -9.64 17.91
N TYR A 57 16.50 -9.60 17.71
CA TYR A 57 17.37 -8.70 18.47
C TYR A 57 18.57 -8.22 17.65
N SER A 58 18.88 -6.93 17.75
CA SER A 58 20.07 -6.34 17.15
C SER A 58 20.72 -5.34 18.09
N TYR A 59 22.04 -5.47 18.29
CA TYR A 59 22.84 -4.48 19.01
C TYR A 59 23.05 -3.18 18.25
N THR A 60 22.88 -3.19 16.93
CA THR A 60 23.07 -2.00 16.08
C THR A 60 21.82 -1.10 16.00
N LEU A 61 20.70 -1.54 16.58
CA LEU A 61 19.45 -0.79 16.61
C LEU A 61 19.27 -0.20 18.02
N GLY A 62 19.36 1.15 18.17
CA GLY A 62 19.08 1.85 19.42
C GLY A 62 19.92 1.36 20.60
N SER A 63 21.22 1.03 20.39
CA SER A 63 22.11 0.46 21.40
C SER A 63 21.70 -0.93 21.94
N GLY A 64 20.86 -1.63 21.18
CA GLY A 64 20.34 -2.96 21.48
C GLY A 64 18.85 -2.96 21.73
N SER A 65 18.08 -3.42 20.73
CA SER A 65 16.64 -3.49 20.85
C SER A 65 16.03 -4.68 20.08
N ASN A 66 14.75 -4.91 20.35
CA ASN A 66 13.95 -5.87 19.62
C ASN A 66 13.73 -5.36 18.18
N VAL A 67 14.26 -6.09 17.21
CA VAL A 67 14.14 -5.75 15.79
C VAL A 67 12.70 -5.94 15.32
N PHE A 68 12.05 -7.04 15.72
CA PHE A 68 10.69 -7.35 15.32
C PHE A 68 9.70 -6.27 15.79
N GLY A 69 9.73 -5.89 17.06
CA GLY A 69 8.86 -4.87 17.61
C GLY A 69 9.22 -3.44 17.18
N GLY A 70 10.53 -3.17 16.97
CA GLY A 70 11.01 -1.81 16.67
C GLY A 70 10.99 -1.42 15.20
N VAL A 71 11.11 -2.36 14.26
CA VAL A 71 11.28 -2.07 12.83
C VAL A 71 10.22 -2.73 11.96
N LEU A 72 9.43 -3.68 12.48
CA LEU A 72 8.35 -4.32 11.74
C LEU A 72 7.36 -3.27 11.20
N LEU A 73 7.03 -2.29 12.04
CA LEU A 73 6.09 -1.21 11.72
C LEU A 73 6.70 -0.16 10.78
N ASP A 74 8.01 -0.13 10.63
CA ASP A 74 8.75 0.77 9.74
C ASP A 74 9.06 0.14 8.37
N GLY A 75 8.29 -0.86 7.97
CA GLY A 75 8.29 -1.37 6.60
C GLY A 75 8.75 -2.81 6.42
N PHE A 76 9.22 -3.53 7.45
CA PHE A 76 9.61 -4.95 7.31
C PHE A 76 8.41 -5.87 7.06
N ALA A 77 7.22 -5.48 7.50
CA ALA A 77 5.98 -6.21 7.23
C ALA A 77 5.53 -6.12 5.75
N SER A 78 6.11 -5.19 4.99
CA SER A 78 5.77 -5.02 3.57
C SER A 78 6.36 -6.13 2.71
N PRO A 79 5.57 -6.87 1.90
CA PRO A 79 6.11 -7.84 0.95
C PRO A 79 7.01 -7.19 -0.10
N PHE A 80 6.79 -5.92 -0.43
CA PHE A 80 7.66 -5.18 -1.36
C PHE A 80 9.03 -4.87 -0.75
N ALA A 81 9.14 -4.72 0.56
CA ALA A 81 10.42 -4.53 1.22
C ALA A 81 11.31 -5.77 1.10
N TRP A 82 10.72 -6.97 1.13
CA TRP A 82 11.48 -8.23 1.01
C TRP A 82 12.14 -8.41 -0.35
N LEU A 83 11.68 -7.71 -1.38
CA LEU A 83 12.33 -7.71 -2.69
C LEU A 83 13.76 -7.14 -2.65
N ILE A 84 14.15 -6.47 -1.57
CA ILE A 84 15.52 -5.99 -1.37
C ILE A 84 16.53 -7.15 -1.38
N ALA A 85 16.13 -8.35 -0.97
CA ALA A 85 16.97 -9.55 -1.01
C ALA A 85 17.43 -9.94 -2.43
N LEU A 86 16.78 -9.45 -3.48
CA LEU A 86 17.16 -9.68 -4.88
C LEU A 86 18.36 -8.82 -5.31
N PHE A 87 18.70 -7.78 -4.55
CA PHE A 87 19.78 -6.86 -4.87
C PHE A 87 21.05 -7.21 -4.10
N LYS A 88 22.19 -6.70 -4.56
CA LYS A 88 23.44 -6.73 -3.78
C LYS A 88 23.36 -5.71 -2.66
N ARG A 89 23.98 -6.04 -1.52
CA ARG A 89 23.97 -5.18 -0.32
C ARG A 89 24.49 -3.77 -0.58
N GLU A 90 25.54 -3.64 -1.40
CA GLU A 90 26.15 -2.37 -1.80
C GLU A 90 25.27 -1.49 -2.70
N ASN A 91 24.24 -2.07 -3.31
CA ASN A 91 23.35 -1.41 -4.26
C ASN A 91 21.95 -1.11 -3.65
N ILE A 92 21.78 -1.22 -2.34
CA ILE A 92 20.49 -1.02 -1.68
C ILE A 92 19.93 0.39 -1.93
N ILE A 93 20.78 1.42 -1.93
CA ILE A 93 20.36 2.79 -2.20
C ILE A 93 19.77 2.95 -3.61
N TYR A 94 20.30 2.25 -4.60
CA TYR A 94 19.76 2.25 -5.97
C TYR A 94 18.53 1.34 -6.13
N ALA A 95 18.41 0.31 -5.29
CA ALA A 95 17.25 -0.58 -5.29
C ALA A 95 15.94 0.17 -4.97
N PHE A 96 16.00 1.26 -4.19
CA PHE A 96 14.83 2.09 -3.90
C PHE A 96 14.13 2.61 -5.17
N SER A 97 14.89 2.91 -6.24
CA SER A 97 14.30 3.33 -7.52
C SER A 97 13.38 2.24 -8.10
N TYR A 98 13.79 0.98 -8.05
CA TYR A 98 12.96 -0.14 -8.51
C TYR A 98 11.81 -0.46 -7.56
N LEU A 99 12.05 -0.41 -6.24
CA LEU A 99 11.02 -0.64 -5.25
C LEU A 99 9.90 0.42 -5.33
N LEU A 100 10.25 1.65 -5.68
CA LEU A 100 9.26 2.71 -5.93
C LEU A 100 8.46 2.45 -7.21
N LEU A 101 9.12 2.07 -8.31
CA LEU A 101 8.44 1.71 -9.56
C LEU A 101 7.41 0.58 -9.38
N ILE A 102 7.80 -0.47 -8.63
CA ILE A 102 6.90 -1.59 -8.34
C ILE A 102 5.68 -1.11 -7.58
N ARG A 103 5.83 -0.25 -6.57
CA ARG A 103 4.72 0.30 -5.79
C ARG A 103 3.78 1.15 -6.64
N ILE A 104 4.32 2.05 -7.47
CA ILE A 104 3.54 2.86 -8.40
C ILE A 104 2.72 1.96 -9.34
N ALA A 105 3.33 0.88 -9.86
CA ALA A 105 2.64 -0.09 -10.69
C ALA A 105 1.49 -0.78 -9.94
N PHE A 106 1.72 -1.19 -8.69
CA PHE A 106 0.68 -1.82 -7.87
C PHE A 106 -0.45 -0.86 -7.49
N ILE A 107 -0.15 0.43 -7.24
CA ILE A 107 -1.15 1.46 -7.01
C ILE A 107 -2.04 1.61 -8.26
N ALA A 108 -1.46 1.69 -9.45
CA ALA A 108 -2.21 1.76 -10.70
C ALA A 108 -3.06 0.50 -10.95
N LEU A 109 -2.49 -0.68 -10.69
CA LEU A 109 -3.17 -1.96 -10.85
C LEU A 109 -4.37 -2.11 -9.91
N SER A 110 -4.18 -1.84 -8.63
CA SER A 110 -5.24 -1.96 -7.62
C SER A 110 -6.39 -1.00 -7.89
N THR A 111 -6.07 0.22 -8.31
CA THR A 111 -7.07 1.22 -8.69
C THR A 111 -7.86 0.79 -9.92
N TYR A 112 -7.18 0.26 -10.93
CA TYR A 112 -7.86 -0.26 -12.11
C TYR A 112 -8.78 -1.45 -11.76
N ILE A 113 -8.32 -2.38 -10.90
CA ILE A 113 -9.14 -3.50 -10.43
C ILE A 113 -10.40 -2.98 -9.70
N PHE A 114 -10.25 -1.95 -8.88
CA PHE A 114 -11.37 -1.32 -8.19
C PHE A 114 -12.40 -0.79 -9.18
N PHE A 115 -11.99 0.01 -10.17
CA PHE A 115 -12.89 0.55 -11.18
C PHE A 115 -13.53 -0.54 -12.05
N ASP A 116 -12.76 -1.56 -12.44
CA ASP A 116 -13.27 -2.68 -13.23
C ASP A 116 -14.37 -3.48 -12.51
N LYS A 117 -14.26 -3.62 -11.18
CA LYS A 117 -15.25 -4.35 -10.38
C LYS A 117 -16.49 -3.52 -10.03
N ILE A 118 -16.36 -2.20 -9.98
CA ILE A 118 -17.50 -1.32 -9.67
C ILE A 118 -18.25 -0.91 -10.92
N TYR A 119 -17.55 -0.50 -11.98
CA TYR A 119 -18.13 -0.06 -13.22
C TYR A 119 -18.14 -1.19 -14.26
N LYS A 120 -19.25 -1.90 -14.33
CA LYS A 120 -19.44 -2.93 -15.36
C LYS A 120 -19.60 -2.29 -16.74
N LYS A 121 -19.01 -2.92 -17.74
CA LYS A 121 -19.12 -2.52 -19.14
C LYS A 121 -20.58 -2.65 -19.59
N SER A 122 -21.17 -1.54 -20.04
CA SER A 122 -22.41 -1.54 -20.83
C SER A 122 -22.05 -1.75 -22.29
N GLU A 123 -22.92 -2.41 -23.06
CA GLU A 123 -22.63 -2.73 -24.46
C GLU A 123 -22.38 -1.49 -25.33
N ASN A 124 -22.95 -0.34 -24.96
CA ASN A 124 -22.86 0.91 -25.71
C ASN A 124 -21.75 1.88 -25.29
N GLU A 125 -21.03 1.62 -24.18
CA GLU A 125 -20.05 2.56 -23.60
C GLU A 125 -18.62 2.01 -23.55
N GLY A 126 -18.35 0.90 -24.21
CA GLY A 126 -17.18 0.05 -23.97
C GLY A 126 -15.81 0.73 -24.03
N SER A 127 -15.52 1.54 -25.06
CA SER A 127 -14.18 2.11 -25.23
C SER A 127 -13.95 3.37 -24.38
N SER A 128 -14.97 4.21 -24.24
CA SER A 128 -14.90 5.43 -23.42
C SER A 128 -14.72 5.10 -21.93
N LEU A 129 -15.48 4.14 -21.41
CA LEU A 129 -15.38 3.71 -20.02
C LEU A 129 -14.00 3.10 -19.70
N GLU A 130 -13.44 2.28 -20.59
CA GLU A 130 -12.09 1.71 -20.42
C GLU A 130 -11.01 2.81 -20.40
N PHE A 131 -11.12 3.81 -21.26
CA PHE A 131 -10.21 4.95 -21.24
C PHE A 131 -10.22 5.66 -19.89
N TRP A 132 -11.42 5.95 -19.33
CA TRP A 132 -11.53 6.61 -18.02
C TRP A 132 -10.99 5.76 -16.87
N LYS A 133 -11.23 4.44 -16.87
CA LYS A 133 -10.65 3.53 -15.87
C LYS A 133 -9.13 3.59 -15.91
N VAL A 134 -8.52 3.53 -17.10
CA VAL A 134 -7.07 3.62 -17.28
C VAL A 134 -6.56 4.99 -16.80
N LEU A 135 -7.17 6.07 -17.27
CA LEU A 135 -6.76 7.44 -16.94
C LEU A 135 -6.77 7.68 -15.43
N PHE A 136 -7.88 7.40 -14.75
CA PHE A 136 -7.98 7.61 -13.31
C PHE A 136 -7.05 6.70 -12.50
N SER A 137 -6.76 5.51 -12.98
CA SER A 137 -5.80 4.62 -12.33
C SER A 137 -4.37 5.16 -12.41
N VAL A 138 -3.98 5.71 -13.56
CA VAL A 138 -2.69 6.38 -13.72
C VAL A 138 -2.63 7.66 -12.89
N MET A 139 -3.67 8.50 -12.94
CA MET A 139 -3.74 9.74 -12.13
C MET A 139 -3.64 9.47 -10.63
N TYR A 140 -4.28 8.42 -10.13
CA TYR A 140 -4.18 8.06 -8.72
C TYR A 140 -2.76 7.60 -8.36
N SER A 141 -2.14 6.76 -9.20
CA SER A 141 -0.78 6.24 -8.96
C SER A 141 0.32 7.32 -9.05
N LEU A 142 0.06 8.41 -9.76
CA LEU A 142 0.94 9.58 -9.90
C LEU A 142 0.37 10.82 -9.21
N SER A 143 -0.53 10.63 -8.23
CA SER A 143 -1.12 11.75 -7.49
C SER A 143 -0.06 12.51 -6.69
N ALA A 144 -0.38 13.77 -6.35
CA ALA A 144 0.49 14.60 -5.53
C ALA A 144 0.85 13.92 -4.20
N TYR A 145 -0.08 13.16 -3.59
CA TYR A 145 0.20 12.40 -2.38
C TYR A 145 1.32 11.37 -2.59
N VAL A 146 1.25 10.56 -3.64
CA VAL A 146 2.28 9.56 -3.98
C VAL A 146 3.61 10.23 -4.27
N LEU A 147 3.60 11.35 -5.04
CA LEU A 147 4.80 12.07 -5.44
C LEU A 147 5.45 12.87 -4.30
N ILE A 148 4.72 13.23 -3.25
CA ILE A 148 5.27 13.91 -2.06
C ILE A 148 5.71 12.88 -1.02
N SER A 149 4.92 11.81 -0.83
CA SER A 149 5.13 10.82 0.22
C SER A 149 6.06 9.67 -0.20
N TYR A 150 6.70 9.71 -1.37
CA TYR A 150 7.55 8.62 -1.85
C TYR A 150 8.77 8.36 -0.95
N THR A 151 9.23 9.36 -0.22
CA THR A 151 10.32 9.23 0.76
C THR A 151 9.96 8.34 1.94
N ASN A 152 8.66 8.22 2.26
CA ASN A 152 8.11 7.28 3.24
C ASN A 152 7.55 6.05 2.50
N ILE A 153 8.46 5.28 1.95
CA ILE A 153 8.15 4.22 0.97
C ILE A 153 7.11 3.20 1.47
N MET A 154 7.04 2.90 2.78
CA MET A 154 6.07 1.99 3.38
C MET A 154 4.64 2.55 3.37
N TRP A 155 4.45 3.88 3.30
CA TRP A 155 3.11 4.46 3.21
C TRP A 155 2.46 4.13 1.88
N LEU A 156 3.25 4.01 0.82
CA LEU A 156 2.76 3.68 -0.52
C LEU A 156 2.17 2.27 -0.60
N ASP A 157 2.58 1.37 0.28
CA ASP A 157 2.03 0.02 0.34
C ASP A 157 0.55 0.05 0.77
N VAL A 158 0.21 0.89 1.75
CA VAL A 158 -1.17 1.08 2.17
C VAL A 158 -1.98 1.84 1.11
N VAL A 159 -1.35 2.82 0.41
CA VAL A 159 -1.97 3.49 -0.74
C VAL A 159 -2.30 2.49 -1.86
N ALA A 160 -1.45 1.49 -2.08
CA ALA A 160 -1.71 0.41 -3.04
C ALA A 160 -2.84 -0.54 -2.60
N ILE A 161 -3.01 -0.76 -1.30
CA ILE A 161 -4.10 -1.59 -0.75
C ILE A 161 -5.43 -0.83 -0.74
N PHE A 162 -5.42 0.49 -0.59
CA PHE A 162 -6.61 1.31 -0.35
C PHE A 162 -7.72 1.15 -1.40
N PRO A 163 -7.48 1.10 -2.72
CA PRO A 163 -8.55 0.84 -3.70
C PRO A 163 -9.22 -0.53 -3.52
N ILE A 164 -8.44 -1.57 -3.15
CA ILE A 164 -8.99 -2.90 -2.88
C ILE A 164 -9.76 -2.91 -1.55
N PHE A 165 -9.33 -2.13 -0.57
CA PHE A 165 -10.08 -1.88 0.65
C PHE A 165 -11.44 -1.22 0.35
N CYS A 166 -11.48 -0.19 -0.49
CA CYS A 166 -12.73 0.44 -0.94
C CYS A 166 -13.65 -0.56 -1.66
N LEU A 167 -13.08 -1.47 -2.46
CA LEU A 167 -13.85 -2.59 -3.04
C LEU A 167 -14.40 -3.53 -1.95
N GLY A 168 -13.64 -3.75 -0.88
CA GLY A 168 -14.09 -4.50 0.31
C GLY A 168 -15.29 -3.83 0.99
N VAL A 169 -15.22 -2.52 1.19
CA VAL A 169 -16.33 -1.69 1.70
C VAL A 169 -17.57 -1.82 0.78
N HIS A 170 -17.39 -1.65 -0.51
CA HIS A 170 -18.49 -1.79 -1.48
C HIS A 170 -19.17 -3.16 -1.40
N ARG A 171 -18.37 -4.25 -1.36
CA ARG A 171 -18.92 -5.62 -1.22
C ARG A 171 -19.61 -5.86 0.11
N LEU A 172 -19.12 -5.25 1.16
CA LEU A 172 -19.77 -5.33 2.48
C LEU A 172 -21.16 -4.68 2.46
N LEU A 173 -21.25 -3.48 1.87
CA LEU A 173 -22.49 -2.71 1.79
C LEU A 173 -23.51 -3.31 0.83
N THR A 174 -23.08 -3.81 -0.33
CA THR A 174 -23.99 -4.26 -1.41
C THR A 174 -24.24 -5.77 -1.41
N GLN A 175 -23.26 -6.58 -1.01
CA GLN A 175 -23.29 -8.05 -1.07
C GLN A 175 -23.26 -8.70 0.31
N ASN A 176 -23.14 -7.91 1.38
CA ASN A 176 -23.04 -8.39 2.76
C ASN A 176 -21.83 -9.34 3.00
N LYS A 177 -20.70 -9.15 2.23
CA LYS A 177 -19.46 -9.93 2.28
C LYS A 177 -18.35 -9.11 2.91
N SER A 178 -17.87 -9.51 4.11
CA SER A 178 -16.85 -8.78 4.89
C SER A 178 -15.42 -9.25 4.69
N GLY A 179 -15.18 -10.41 4.05
CA GLY A 179 -13.85 -11.02 4.00
C GLY A 179 -12.77 -10.12 3.38
N LEU A 180 -13.05 -9.49 2.22
CA LEU A 180 -12.09 -8.60 1.57
C LEU A 180 -11.79 -7.37 2.43
N PHE A 181 -12.79 -6.80 3.10
CA PHE A 181 -12.65 -5.69 4.03
C PHE A 181 -11.71 -6.06 5.19
N ILE A 182 -11.95 -7.21 5.84
CA ILE A 182 -11.14 -7.70 6.96
C ILE A 182 -9.69 -7.91 6.52
N VAL A 183 -9.46 -8.63 5.41
CA VAL A 183 -8.11 -8.93 4.92
C VAL A 183 -7.34 -7.64 4.60
N THR A 184 -7.95 -6.72 3.86
CA THR A 184 -7.26 -5.48 3.45
C THR A 184 -7.00 -4.54 4.62
N LEU A 185 -7.93 -4.41 5.58
CA LEU A 185 -7.72 -3.60 6.78
C LEU A 185 -6.64 -4.22 7.68
N THR A 186 -6.66 -5.55 7.89
CA THR A 186 -5.63 -6.24 8.67
C THR A 186 -4.25 -6.07 8.06
N LEU A 187 -4.10 -6.28 6.74
CA LEU A 187 -2.84 -6.07 6.03
C LEU A 187 -2.36 -4.63 6.14
N SER A 188 -3.24 -3.66 5.99
CA SER A 188 -2.89 -2.24 6.14
C SER A 188 -2.35 -1.95 7.55
N LEU A 189 -3.02 -2.44 8.59
CA LEU A 189 -2.62 -2.27 9.99
C LEU A 189 -1.25 -2.89 10.29
N ILE A 190 -0.96 -4.06 9.72
CA ILE A 190 0.34 -4.75 9.89
C ILE A 190 1.45 -3.99 9.15
N ILE A 191 1.20 -3.50 7.93
CA ILE A 191 2.22 -2.86 7.10
C ILE A 191 2.55 -1.44 7.59
N SER A 192 1.54 -0.64 7.93
CA SER A 192 1.73 0.72 8.43
C SER A 192 0.56 1.14 9.32
N TYR A 193 0.75 1.09 10.61
CA TYR A 193 -0.27 1.52 11.58
C TYR A 193 -0.64 2.99 11.38
N TYR A 194 0.32 3.86 11.08
CA TYR A 194 0.12 5.30 10.95
C TYR A 194 -0.91 5.64 9.87
N ILE A 195 -0.72 5.13 8.64
CA ILE A 195 -1.66 5.35 7.54
C ILE A 195 -2.99 4.61 7.79
N SER A 196 -2.93 3.46 8.46
CA SER A 196 -4.14 2.70 8.78
C SER A 196 -5.04 3.38 9.80
N TYR A 197 -4.48 4.16 10.73
CA TYR A 197 -5.29 5.04 11.58
C TYR A 197 -6.06 6.07 10.76
N MET A 198 -5.47 6.66 9.73
CA MET A 198 -6.19 7.58 8.83
C MET A 198 -7.35 6.87 8.12
N ILE A 199 -7.14 5.62 7.67
CA ILE A 199 -8.21 4.78 7.10
C ILE A 199 -9.31 4.52 8.14
N LEU A 200 -8.97 4.20 9.39
CA LEU A 200 -9.95 3.98 10.45
C LEU A 200 -10.77 5.23 10.73
N PHE A 201 -10.15 6.42 10.79
CA PHE A 201 -10.88 7.69 10.92
C PHE A 201 -11.79 7.94 9.72
N PHE A 202 -11.33 7.65 8.52
CA PHE A 202 -12.15 7.74 7.31
C PHE A 202 -13.37 6.80 7.39
N ILE A 203 -13.16 5.55 7.83
CA ILE A 203 -14.25 4.59 8.05
C ILE A 203 -15.26 5.12 9.06
N LEU A 204 -14.79 5.58 10.22
CA LEU A 204 -15.67 6.08 11.28
C LEU A 204 -16.49 7.29 10.81
N SER A 205 -15.91 8.13 9.93
CA SER A 205 -16.57 9.32 9.42
C SER A 205 -17.52 9.02 8.26
N CYS A 206 -17.12 8.18 7.31
CA CYS A 206 -17.84 7.99 6.04
C CYS A 206 -18.80 6.79 6.05
N LEU A 207 -18.50 5.72 6.79
CA LEU A 207 -19.32 4.52 6.78
C LEU A 207 -20.74 4.70 7.32
N PRO A 208 -21.02 5.50 8.36
CA PRO A 208 -22.39 5.76 8.80
C PRO A 208 -23.25 6.33 7.66
N PHE A 209 -22.70 7.27 6.89
CA PHE A 209 -23.38 7.84 5.72
C PHE A 209 -23.56 6.79 4.62
N ALA A 210 -22.51 6.02 4.33
CA ALA A 210 -22.56 4.96 3.33
C ALA A 210 -23.61 3.89 3.70
N VAL A 211 -23.70 3.48 4.95
CA VAL A 211 -24.76 2.57 5.43
C VAL A 211 -26.13 3.20 5.27
N PHE A 212 -26.28 4.49 5.58
CA PHE A 212 -27.55 5.17 5.44
C PHE A 212 -28.04 5.24 4.00
N PHE A 213 -27.15 5.54 3.05
CA PHE A 213 -27.51 5.74 1.64
C PHE A 213 -27.54 4.45 0.83
N TYR A 214 -26.64 3.50 1.08
CA TYR A 214 -26.47 2.30 0.22
C TYR A 214 -27.09 1.03 0.80
N ALA A 215 -27.26 0.90 2.14
CA ALA A 215 -27.90 -0.26 2.72
C ALA A 215 -29.43 -0.10 2.77
N LYS A 216 -30.15 -1.19 2.45
CA LYS A 216 -31.61 -1.23 2.60
C LYS A 216 -31.98 -0.93 4.05
N LYS A 217 -33.05 -0.18 4.26
CA LYS A 217 -33.49 0.28 5.61
C LYS A 217 -33.59 -0.88 6.62
N GLU A 218 -34.07 -2.03 6.18
CA GLU A 218 -34.22 -3.25 6.98
C GLU A 218 -32.86 -3.86 7.39
N ASP A 219 -31.85 -3.74 6.54
CA ASP A 219 -30.54 -4.35 6.73
C ASP A 219 -29.53 -3.43 7.42
N ARG A 220 -29.81 -2.15 7.62
CA ARG A 220 -28.85 -1.15 8.14
C ARG A 220 -28.20 -1.58 9.45
N LYS A 221 -29.00 -2.05 10.43
CA LYS A 221 -28.48 -2.52 11.73
C LYS A 221 -27.56 -3.72 11.57
N ARG A 222 -27.93 -4.66 10.70
CA ARG A 222 -27.15 -5.86 10.40
C ARG A 222 -25.82 -5.52 9.73
N VAL A 223 -25.83 -4.62 8.74
CA VAL A 223 -24.63 -4.15 8.03
C VAL A 223 -23.72 -3.38 8.99
N ALA A 224 -24.27 -2.47 9.80
CA ALA A 224 -23.50 -1.73 10.81
C ALA A 224 -22.84 -2.68 11.84
N GLY A 225 -23.57 -3.67 12.35
CA GLY A 225 -23.01 -4.68 13.25
C GLY A 225 -21.89 -5.48 12.61
N LYS A 226 -22.01 -5.86 11.33
CA LYS A 226 -20.95 -6.55 10.60
C LYS A 226 -19.69 -5.69 10.40
N ILE A 227 -19.85 -4.38 10.15
CA ILE A 227 -18.74 -3.46 10.05
C ILE A 227 -17.97 -3.41 11.37
N ILE A 228 -18.68 -3.25 12.50
CA ILE A 228 -18.06 -3.21 13.83
C ILE A 228 -17.29 -4.50 14.09
N ILE A 229 -17.91 -5.67 13.85
CA ILE A 229 -17.28 -6.98 14.04
C ILE A 229 -16.04 -7.10 13.12
N ALA A 230 -16.14 -6.67 11.86
CA ALA A 230 -15.04 -6.74 10.90
C ALA A 230 -13.87 -5.85 11.32
N VAL A 231 -14.12 -4.64 11.83
CA VAL A 231 -13.08 -3.75 12.38
C VAL A 231 -12.41 -4.38 13.60
N ILE A 232 -13.21 -4.85 14.57
CA ILE A 232 -12.68 -5.51 15.79
C ILE A 232 -11.83 -6.73 15.40
N LEU A 233 -12.30 -7.56 14.48
CA LEU A 233 -11.56 -8.74 14.01
C LEU A 233 -10.25 -8.34 13.31
N SER A 234 -10.26 -7.28 12.49
CA SER A 234 -9.05 -6.78 11.84
C SER A 234 -8.03 -6.26 12.85
N LEU A 235 -8.48 -5.53 13.88
CA LEU A 235 -7.62 -5.06 14.97
C LEU A 235 -7.04 -6.24 15.76
N PHE A 236 -7.86 -7.25 16.07
CA PHE A 236 -7.40 -8.44 16.77
C PHE A 236 -6.37 -9.23 15.96
N LEU A 237 -6.62 -9.44 14.66
CA LEU A 237 -5.70 -10.15 13.77
C LEU A 237 -4.37 -9.41 13.54
N SER A 238 -4.35 -8.08 13.69
CA SER A 238 -3.13 -7.27 13.57
C SER A 238 -2.43 -7.06 14.91
N MET A 239 -2.98 -7.52 16.03
CA MET A 239 -2.49 -7.21 17.38
C MET A 239 -1.07 -7.69 17.63
N PHE A 240 -0.63 -8.79 17.00
CA PHE A 240 0.74 -9.29 17.12
C PHE A 240 1.80 -8.31 16.57
N SER A 241 1.42 -7.37 15.70
CA SER A 241 2.33 -6.34 15.20
C SER A 241 2.54 -5.18 16.18
N PHE A 242 1.74 -5.12 17.26
CA PHE A 242 1.82 -4.09 18.31
C PHE A 242 2.45 -4.62 19.62
N LEU A 243 2.72 -5.92 19.70
CA LEU A 243 3.39 -6.57 20.84
C LEU A 243 4.91 -6.67 20.60
#